data_eed453d142da87ff0d66f93be0d8234b
#
_entry.id   eed453d142da87ff0d66f93be0d8234b
#
_cell.length_a   1.000
_cell.length_b   1.000
_cell.length_c   1.000
_cell.angle_alpha   90.00
_cell.angle_beta   90.00
_cell.angle_gamma   90.00
#
_symmetry.space_group_name_H-M   'P 1'
#
loop_
_entity.id
_entity.type
_entity.pdbx_description
1 polymer ?
#
loop_
_entity_poly.entity_id
_entity_poly.type
_entity_poly.pdbx_seq_one_letter_code
_entity_poly.pdbx_strand_id
1 'polypeptide(L)'
;PANASFQGRLTVGEVNHGYRSLRGLEPGDNTSLIGKIPPLACYQDGTNDYAQWGQSVVLLIIDGSVGCTGTLINNTDNDGKPYLLTASHCLNKQFTMKNPDYEKIAGSIVCFFNFNSPFCDPILRGTEEMSTASTYFKAVNEMADMALLELTATPPVYYRPYYAGWNAQEVGPAPYTCIQHPQYSVKRISISDEDLAPFTLTDPNMIFYENAHLHVKTWEVGYTASGSSGSPLFNANGEIIGALSGGQSSENSPKNDYFFSLKKPWDAIDTPERQLKYWLNPSDDETKVCEGLDPYKSAPCFRLSNIYDSGNQENAECTLYPGSEKAYLFGNNPANITEYAEAYQVAKAGTLYGAYFVTPPAGANYKQ
;
A
#
# COMPACT_ATOMS: atom_id res chain seq x y z
N PRO A 1 -18.70 -9.11 29.66
CA PRO A 1 -19.18 -9.78 30.88
C PRO A 1 -19.81 -8.73 31.83
N ALA A 2 -21.01 -9.04 32.35
CA ALA A 2 -21.80 -8.09 33.16
C ALA A 2 -21.11 -7.62 34.48
N ASN A 3 -20.00 -8.26 34.84
CA ASN A 3 -19.24 -7.98 36.06
C ASN A 3 -17.85 -7.37 35.82
N ALA A 4 -17.57 -6.85 34.60
CA ALA A 4 -16.31 -6.16 34.37
C ALA A 4 -16.31 -4.80 35.08
N SER A 5 -15.24 -4.45 35.78
CA SER A 5 -15.03 -3.17 36.46
C SER A 5 -14.93 -1.99 35.49
N PHE A 6 -14.72 -2.27 34.21
CA PHE A 6 -14.72 -1.31 33.12
C PHE A 6 -15.63 -1.83 31.98
N GLN A 7 -16.61 -1.03 31.63
CA GLN A 7 -17.44 -1.24 30.44
C GLN A 7 -16.98 -0.25 29.40
N GLY A 8 -16.28 -0.72 28.37
CA GLY A 8 -15.84 0.09 27.26
C GLY A 8 -17.03 0.77 26.56
N ARG A 9 -16.86 2.02 26.13
CA ARG A 9 -17.80 2.75 25.29
C ARG A 9 -17.36 2.64 23.84
N LEU A 10 -18.22 2.07 23.00
CA LEU A 10 -18.03 2.13 21.56
C LEU A 10 -18.78 3.37 21.03
N THR A 11 -18.04 4.24 20.36
CA THR A 11 -18.64 5.36 19.63
C THR A 11 -18.37 5.14 18.15
N VAL A 12 -19.41 5.04 17.35
CA VAL A 12 -19.30 5.00 15.88
C VAL A 12 -19.41 6.45 15.41
N GLY A 13 -18.32 7.03 14.94
CA GLY A 13 -18.28 8.41 14.45
C GLY A 13 -18.80 8.55 13.03
N GLU A 14 -18.43 7.63 12.17
CA GLU A 14 -18.84 7.65 10.76
C GLU A 14 -18.89 6.22 10.22
N VAL A 15 -19.81 5.96 9.31
CA VAL A 15 -19.88 4.69 8.56
C VAL A 15 -19.72 5.02 7.08
N ASN A 16 -18.57 4.67 6.53
CA ASN A 16 -18.32 4.78 5.10
C ASN A 16 -18.89 3.55 4.38
N HIS A 17 -19.92 3.78 3.56
CA HIS A 17 -20.51 2.74 2.74
C HIS A 17 -19.84 2.75 1.35
N GLY A 18 -18.99 1.77 1.08
CA GLY A 18 -18.38 1.60 -0.23
C GLY A 18 -19.42 1.25 -1.31
N TYR A 19 -19.72 2.17 -2.21
CA TYR A 19 -20.57 1.92 -3.39
C TYR A 19 -19.85 1.17 -4.50
N ARG A 20 -18.51 1.12 -4.45
CA ARG A 20 -17.69 0.29 -5.32
C ARG A 20 -17.00 -0.75 -4.46
N SER A 21 -17.08 -1.99 -4.88
CA SER A 21 -16.24 -3.05 -4.32
C SER A 21 -14.78 -2.61 -4.43
N LEU A 22 -13.99 -2.72 -3.34
CA LEU A 22 -12.52 -2.68 -3.39
C LEU A 22 -11.99 -3.84 -4.25
N ARG A 23 -12.90 -4.64 -4.71
CA ARG A 23 -12.73 -5.72 -5.66
C ARG A 23 -12.34 -5.11 -7.01
N GLY A 24 -11.08 -4.82 -7.22
CA GLY A 24 -10.60 -4.60 -8.58
C GLY A 24 -11.13 -5.71 -9.45
N LEU A 25 -12.06 -5.38 -10.34
CA LEU A 25 -12.60 -6.18 -11.42
C LEU A 25 -13.55 -7.32 -10.97
N GLU A 26 -14.86 -7.10 -11.14
CA GLU A 26 -15.80 -8.21 -11.34
C GLU A 26 -15.33 -9.04 -12.57
N PRO A 27 -15.58 -10.36 -12.59
CA PRO A 27 -15.34 -11.15 -13.81
C PRO A 27 -16.12 -10.54 -14.97
N GLY A 28 -15.41 -9.91 -15.91
CA GLY A 28 -15.99 -9.16 -17.03
C GLY A 28 -15.66 -7.68 -17.06
N ASP A 29 -15.21 -7.07 -15.98
CA ASP A 29 -14.60 -5.73 -16.02
C ASP A 29 -13.20 -5.82 -16.63
N ASN A 30 -12.91 -4.87 -17.53
CA ASN A 30 -11.69 -4.79 -18.32
C ASN A 30 -10.41 -5.13 -17.54
N THR A 31 -10.12 -6.41 -17.38
CA THR A 31 -8.84 -6.94 -16.93
C THR A 31 -7.67 -6.43 -17.78
N SER A 32 -7.98 -5.91 -18.98
CA SER A 32 -7.01 -5.37 -19.92
C SER A 32 -6.26 -4.14 -19.39
N LEU A 33 -6.86 -3.28 -18.58
CA LEU A 33 -6.21 -2.04 -18.09
C LEU A 33 -5.16 -2.29 -17.01
N ILE A 34 -5.33 -3.35 -16.20
CA ILE A 34 -4.39 -3.67 -15.11
C ILE A 34 -3.45 -4.83 -15.50
N GLY A 35 -3.73 -5.54 -16.57
CA GLY A 35 -3.03 -6.77 -16.97
C GLY A 35 -1.52 -6.62 -17.18
N LYS A 36 -1.03 -5.39 -17.41
CA LYS A 36 0.40 -5.10 -17.64
C LYS A 36 1.12 -4.44 -16.46
N ILE A 37 0.42 -4.14 -15.37
CA ILE A 37 1.07 -3.78 -14.11
C ILE A 37 1.09 -5.06 -13.27
N PRO A 38 2.25 -5.71 -13.11
CA PRO A 38 2.30 -7.00 -12.42
C PRO A 38 1.96 -6.86 -10.93
N PRO A 39 1.30 -7.87 -10.34
CA PRO A 39 1.22 -7.98 -8.89
C PRO A 39 2.60 -7.95 -8.25
N LEU A 40 2.72 -7.36 -7.06
CA LEU A 40 3.97 -7.36 -6.31
C LEU A 40 4.50 -8.79 -6.10
N ALA A 41 3.61 -9.76 -5.92
CA ALA A 41 3.95 -11.17 -5.75
C ALA A 41 4.78 -11.78 -6.90
N CYS A 42 4.74 -11.18 -8.10
CA CYS A 42 5.58 -11.61 -9.23
C CYS A 42 7.07 -11.31 -9.04
N TYR A 43 7.40 -10.44 -8.10
CA TYR A 43 8.77 -9.96 -7.84
C TYR A 43 9.26 -10.31 -6.43
N GLN A 44 8.55 -11.17 -5.71
CA GLN A 44 8.89 -11.62 -4.37
C GLN A 44 9.59 -13.00 -4.42
N ASP A 45 10.68 -13.08 -5.13
CA ASP A 45 11.47 -14.31 -5.31
C ASP A 45 12.56 -14.54 -4.23
N GLY A 46 12.65 -13.63 -3.26
CA GLY A 46 13.63 -13.68 -2.18
C GLY A 46 15.02 -13.16 -2.56
N THR A 47 15.23 -12.68 -3.78
CA THR A 47 16.49 -12.06 -4.23
C THR A 47 16.54 -10.55 -3.98
N ASN A 48 15.41 -9.97 -3.57
CA ASN A 48 15.23 -8.54 -3.32
C ASN A 48 14.35 -8.31 -2.08
N ASP A 49 14.30 -7.06 -1.62
CA ASP A 49 13.54 -6.65 -0.44
C ASP A 49 12.13 -6.11 -0.76
N TYR A 50 11.63 -6.31 -1.97
CA TYR A 50 10.31 -5.79 -2.38
C TYR A 50 9.16 -6.32 -1.51
N ALA A 51 9.28 -7.53 -0.98
CA ALA A 51 8.33 -8.08 -0.03
C ALA A 51 8.25 -7.22 1.25
N GLN A 52 9.41 -6.82 1.79
CA GLN A 52 9.50 -5.97 2.97
C GLN A 52 9.04 -4.55 2.68
N TRP A 53 9.51 -3.93 1.57
CA TRP A 53 9.08 -2.59 1.19
C TRP A 53 7.57 -2.54 0.97
N GLY A 54 7.02 -3.59 0.36
CA GLY A 54 5.58 -3.73 0.17
C GLY A 54 4.76 -3.74 1.47
N GLN A 55 5.33 -4.16 2.60
CA GLN A 55 4.66 -4.14 3.90
C GLN A 55 4.46 -2.72 4.45
N SER A 56 5.20 -1.74 3.94
CA SER A 56 4.99 -0.32 4.28
C SER A 56 3.84 0.31 3.50
N VAL A 57 3.50 -0.22 2.32
CA VAL A 57 2.55 0.39 1.40
C VAL A 57 1.12 -0.06 1.70
N VAL A 58 0.18 0.88 1.75
CA VAL A 58 -1.23 0.66 2.07
C VAL A 58 -2.15 1.32 1.06
N LEU A 59 -3.30 0.70 0.81
CA LEU A 59 -4.38 1.32 0.07
C LEU A 59 -5.14 2.28 1.00
N LEU A 60 -5.38 3.50 0.55
CA LEU A 60 -6.17 4.51 1.26
C LEU A 60 -7.54 4.67 0.60
N ILE A 61 -8.60 4.67 1.41
CA ILE A 61 -9.91 5.14 1.00
C ILE A 61 -10.24 6.38 1.83
N ILE A 62 -10.42 7.50 1.15
CA ILE A 62 -10.60 8.82 1.74
C ILE A 62 -12.02 9.26 1.45
N ASP A 63 -12.72 9.71 2.49
CA ASP A 63 -14.10 10.20 2.39
C ASP A 63 -15.03 9.20 1.66
N GLY A 64 -14.78 7.90 1.87
CA GLY A 64 -15.54 6.78 1.30
C GLY A 64 -15.51 6.65 -0.23
N SER A 65 -14.80 7.50 -0.95
CA SER A 65 -14.90 7.58 -2.41
C SER A 65 -13.59 7.78 -3.17
N VAL A 66 -12.59 8.37 -2.56
CA VAL A 66 -11.30 8.63 -3.20
C VAL A 66 -10.30 7.57 -2.76
N GLY A 67 -9.77 6.81 -3.72
CA GLY A 67 -8.71 5.85 -3.45
C GLY A 67 -7.35 6.41 -3.84
N CYS A 68 -6.40 6.24 -2.93
CA CYS A 68 -4.99 6.61 -3.10
C CYS A 68 -4.11 5.52 -2.50
N THR A 69 -2.82 5.71 -2.61
CA THR A 69 -1.82 4.86 -1.95
C THR A 69 -1.08 5.69 -0.90
N GLY A 70 -0.75 5.07 0.22
CA GLY A 70 0.08 5.66 1.26
C GLY A 70 1.18 4.73 1.69
N THR A 71 2.16 5.25 2.45
CA THR A 71 3.32 4.48 2.87
C THR A 71 3.66 4.80 4.32
N LEU A 72 3.75 3.75 5.16
CA LEU A 72 4.32 3.89 6.48
C LEU A 72 5.79 4.29 6.37
N ILE A 73 6.16 5.38 7.04
CA ILE A 73 7.49 5.97 6.97
C ILE A 73 8.10 6.08 8.37
N ASN A 74 9.37 5.70 8.50
CA ASN A 74 10.11 5.76 9.76
C ASN A 74 10.50 7.20 10.13
N ASN A 75 10.88 7.40 11.38
CA ASN A 75 11.54 8.62 11.87
C ASN A 75 12.91 8.28 12.49
N THR A 76 13.75 9.29 12.69
CA THR A 76 15.11 9.11 13.22
C THR A 76 15.16 8.58 14.66
N ASP A 77 14.09 8.76 15.44
CA ASP A 77 13.99 8.20 16.80
C ASP A 77 13.73 6.69 16.79
N ASN A 78 13.31 6.11 15.65
CA ASN A 78 12.95 4.68 15.53
C ASN A 78 11.91 4.25 16.58
N ASP A 79 10.99 5.14 16.93
CA ASP A 79 10.02 4.95 18.03
C ASP A 79 8.75 4.20 17.58
N GLY A 80 8.65 3.86 16.29
CA GLY A 80 7.53 3.13 15.73
C GLY A 80 6.24 3.94 15.63
N LYS A 81 6.29 5.27 15.71
CA LYS A 81 5.15 6.12 15.40
C LYS A 81 4.65 5.84 13.99
N PRO A 82 3.36 5.56 13.82
CA PRO A 82 2.82 5.09 12.56
C PRO A 82 2.53 6.27 11.61
N TYR A 83 3.59 6.99 11.23
CA TYR A 83 3.48 8.03 10.22
C TYR A 83 3.19 7.44 8.84
N LEU A 84 2.34 8.14 8.08
CA LEU A 84 1.85 7.73 6.79
C LEU A 84 2.05 8.86 5.77
N LEU A 85 2.93 8.65 4.81
CA LEU A 85 3.20 9.57 3.71
C LEU A 85 2.23 9.30 2.56
N THR A 86 1.68 10.36 1.97
CA THR A 86 0.87 10.30 0.75
C THR A 86 0.92 11.65 0.02
N ALA A 87 0.17 11.81 -1.08
CA ALA A 87 0.08 13.06 -1.81
C ALA A 87 -1.02 13.98 -1.27
N SER A 88 -0.80 15.29 -1.27
CA SER A 88 -1.78 16.26 -0.75
C SER A 88 -3.02 16.37 -1.65
N HIS A 89 -2.89 16.17 -2.97
CA HIS A 89 -4.03 16.16 -3.87
C HIS A 89 -5.04 15.04 -3.58
N CYS A 90 -4.62 13.96 -2.90
CA CYS A 90 -5.51 12.93 -2.41
C CYS A 90 -6.50 13.48 -1.36
N LEU A 91 -6.02 14.35 -0.48
CA LEU A 91 -6.80 14.98 0.57
C LEU A 91 -7.60 16.19 0.05
N ASN A 92 -7.07 16.88 -0.93
CA ASN A 92 -7.67 18.12 -1.48
C ASN A 92 -8.35 17.90 -2.84
N LYS A 93 -8.82 16.68 -3.14
CA LYS A 93 -9.59 16.35 -4.36
C LYS A 93 -9.01 17.03 -5.63
N GLN A 94 -7.74 16.79 -5.92
CA GLN A 94 -7.02 17.39 -7.05
C GLN A 94 -6.93 18.93 -6.96
N PHE A 95 -6.69 19.47 -5.77
CA PHE A 95 -6.57 20.91 -5.51
C PHE A 95 -7.81 21.73 -5.86
N THR A 96 -8.99 21.10 -5.90
CA THR A 96 -10.24 21.81 -6.22
C THR A 96 -10.95 22.38 -5.00
N MET A 97 -10.58 21.94 -3.79
CA MET A 97 -11.20 22.40 -2.54
C MET A 97 -10.63 23.76 -2.13
N LYS A 98 -11.51 24.70 -1.82
CA LYS A 98 -11.13 25.96 -1.17
C LYS A 98 -11.13 25.75 0.34
N ASN A 99 -9.97 25.94 1.00
CA ASN A 99 -9.80 25.76 2.46
C ASN A 99 -10.25 24.39 2.94
N PRO A 100 -9.58 23.31 2.53
CA PRO A 100 -9.91 21.96 2.99
C PRO A 100 -9.70 21.83 4.50
N ASP A 101 -10.63 21.17 5.18
CA ASP A 101 -10.50 20.78 6.58
C ASP A 101 -9.70 19.47 6.65
N TYR A 102 -8.37 19.58 6.69
CA TYR A 102 -7.47 18.43 6.66
C TYR A 102 -7.62 17.52 7.88
N GLU A 103 -7.97 18.04 9.05
CA GLU A 103 -8.25 17.24 10.25
C GLU A 103 -9.47 16.33 10.03
N LYS A 104 -10.54 16.91 9.51
CA LYS A 104 -11.74 16.15 9.21
C LYS A 104 -11.50 15.10 8.12
N ILE A 105 -10.77 15.48 7.06
CA ILE A 105 -10.45 14.57 5.96
C ILE A 105 -9.57 13.42 6.46
N ALA A 106 -8.52 13.71 7.23
CA ALA A 106 -7.67 12.70 7.86
C ALA A 106 -8.48 11.72 8.72
N GLY A 107 -9.45 12.23 9.49
CA GLY A 107 -10.35 11.41 10.30
C GLY A 107 -11.23 10.46 9.50
N SER A 108 -11.45 10.69 8.20
CA SER A 108 -12.28 9.86 7.33
C SER A 108 -11.51 8.71 6.63
N ILE A 109 -10.19 8.68 6.77
CA ILE A 109 -9.34 7.74 6.01
C ILE A 109 -9.41 6.33 6.58
N VAL A 110 -9.60 5.36 5.70
CA VAL A 110 -9.44 3.93 5.99
C VAL A 110 -8.20 3.43 5.25
N CYS A 111 -7.30 2.77 5.99
CA CYS A 111 -6.07 2.21 5.45
C CYS A 111 -6.19 0.68 5.40
N PHE A 112 -5.94 0.08 4.23
CA PHE A 112 -5.93 -1.37 4.05
C PHE A 112 -4.49 -1.85 3.91
N PHE A 113 -4.11 -2.73 4.84
CA PHE A 113 -2.79 -3.37 4.91
C PHE A 113 -2.80 -4.70 4.16
N ASN A 114 -1.66 -5.07 3.60
CA ASN A 114 -1.48 -6.38 2.95
C ASN A 114 -2.56 -6.72 1.92
N PHE A 115 -3.17 -5.71 1.31
CA PHE A 115 -4.09 -5.91 0.20
C PHE A 115 -3.28 -6.32 -1.04
N ASN A 116 -2.77 -7.57 -1.01
CA ASN A 116 -1.85 -8.14 -1.98
C ASN A 116 -2.52 -9.30 -2.70
N SER A 117 -2.16 -9.53 -3.96
CA SER A 117 -2.38 -10.85 -4.55
C SER A 117 -1.47 -11.87 -3.83
N PRO A 118 -1.99 -13.05 -3.44
CA PRO A 118 -1.16 -14.07 -2.81
C PRO A 118 -0.17 -14.73 -3.76
N PHE A 119 -0.38 -14.62 -5.07
CA PHE A 119 0.43 -15.21 -6.14
C PHE A 119 0.70 -14.19 -7.24
N CYS A 120 1.60 -14.54 -8.15
CA CYS A 120 1.78 -13.84 -9.42
C CYS A 120 0.58 -14.10 -10.37
N ASP A 121 -0.60 -13.71 -9.91
CA ASP A 121 -1.85 -13.80 -10.68
C ASP A 121 -2.62 -12.49 -10.54
N PRO A 122 -2.85 -11.75 -11.63
CA PRO A 122 -3.51 -10.45 -11.58
C PRO A 122 -5.00 -10.52 -11.17
N ILE A 123 -5.62 -11.69 -11.21
CA ILE A 123 -7.04 -11.91 -10.92
C ILE A 123 -7.26 -12.20 -9.43
N LEU A 124 -6.26 -12.76 -8.75
CA LEU A 124 -6.39 -13.13 -7.34
C LEU A 124 -6.36 -11.90 -6.43
N ARG A 125 -7.25 -11.92 -5.45
CA ARG A 125 -7.48 -10.82 -4.50
C ARG A 125 -6.71 -11.04 -3.20
N GLY A 126 -6.33 -9.92 -2.57
CA GLY A 126 -5.84 -9.91 -1.20
C GLY A 126 -6.97 -9.90 -0.16
N THR A 127 -6.58 -9.87 1.10
CA THR A 127 -7.52 -9.68 2.21
C THR A 127 -7.86 -8.21 2.39
N GLU A 128 -9.13 -7.92 2.68
CA GLU A 128 -9.63 -6.60 3.07
C GLU A 128 -9.77 -6.46 4.60
N GLU A 129 -9.47 -7.52 5.36
CA GLU A 129 -9.70 -7.59 6.80
C GLU A 129 -8.65 -6.85 7.63
N MET A 130 -7.44 -6.64 7.07
CA MET A 130 -6.37 -5.94 7.74
C MET A 130 -6.50 -4.43 7.49
N SER A 131 -7.36 -3.77 8.23
CA SER A 131 -7.61 -2.34 8.06
C SER A 131 -7.53 -1.58 9.37
N THR A 132 -7.19 -0.28 9.25
CA THR A 132 -7.32 0.71 10.33
C THR A 132 -8.18 1.86 9.84
N ALA A 133 -8.98 2.41 10.72
CA ALA A 133 -9.83 3.55 10.43
C ALA A 133 -9.32 4.78 11.16
N SER A 134 -9.45 5.94 10.48
CA SER A 134 -9.06 7.24 10.96
C SER A 134 -7.54 7.45 11.07
N THR A 135 -7.12 8.63 10.74
CA THR A 135 -5.74 9.12 10.93
C THR A 135 -5.77 10.50 11.56
N TYR A 136 -4.66 10.91 12.15
CA TYR A 136 -4.42 12.30 12.57
C TYR A 136 -3.69 13.03 11.45
N PHE A 137 -4.10 14.25 11.18
CA PHE A 137 -3.36 15.18 10.33
C PHE A 137 -2.04 15.58 11.02
N LYS A 138 -0.94 15.62 10.25
CA LYS A 138 0.37 16.10 10.71
C LYS A 138 0.88 17.25 9.87
N ALA A 139 1.05 17.05 8.57
CA ALA A 139 1.54 18.11 7.70
C ALA A 139 0.98 17.98 6.28
N VAL A 140 0.79 19.13 5.64
CA VAL A 140 0.48 19.25 4.21
C VAL A 140 1.31 20.37 3.63
N ASN A 141 2.00 20.10 2.53
CA ASN A 141 2.63 21.13 1.69
C ASN A 141 2.11 20.98 0.26
N GLU A 142 1.07 21.72 -0.07
CA GLU A 142 0.37 21.63 -1.35
C GLU A 142 1.28 22.03 -2.53
N MET A 143 2.18 23.01 -2.33
CA MET A 143 3.13 23.43 -3.35
C MET A 143 4.20 22.39 -3.67
N ALA A 144 4.35 21.37 -2.83
CA ALA A 144 5.16 20.18 -3.08
C ALA A 144 4.31 18.93 -3.30
N ASP A 145 2.99 19.02 -3.21
CA ASP A 145 2.05 17.90 -3.24
C ASP A 145 2.26 16.85 -2.13
N MET A 146 2.78 17.24 -0.99
CA MET A 146 3.09 16.35 0.12
C MET A 146 2.01 16.37 1.19
N ALA A 147 1.65 15.19 1.72
CA ALA A 147 0.86 15.04 2.94
C ALA A 147 1.47 13.97 3.87
N LEU A 148 1.52 14.30 5.15
CA LEU A 148 1.92 13.40 6.23
C LEU A 148 0.77 13.26 7.23
N LEU A 149 0.45 12.04 7.56
CA LEU A 149 -0.58 11.63 8.51
C LEU A 149 0.05 10.75 9.60
N GLU A 150 -0.71 10.44 10.62
CA GLU A 150 -0.36 9.43 11.63
C GLU A 150 -1.58 8.55 11.88
N LEU A 151 -1.43 7.24 11.86
CA LEU A 151 -2.52 6.33 12.20
C LEU A 151 -2.94 6.55 13.67
N THR A 152 -4.23 6.42 13.95
CA THR A 152 -4.76 6.57 15.31
C THR A 152 -4.34 5.45 16.27
N ALA A 153 -3.84 4.34 15.72
CA ALA A 153 -3.32 3.20 16.47
C ALA A 153 -2.16 2.54 15.73
N THR A 154 -1.20 2.01 16.46
CA THR A 154 -0.12 1.19 15.90
C THR A 154 -0.72 -0.07 15.26
N PRO A 155 -0.37 -0.39 14.00
CA PRO A 155 -0.85 -1.58 13.35
C PRO A 155 -0.47 -2.84 14.13
N PRO A 156 -1.39 -3.81 14.28
CA PRO A 156 -1.12 -5.05 14.99
C PRO A 156 0.06 -5.83 14.39
N VAL A 157 0.77 -6.62 15.21
CA VAL A 157 1.92 -7.41 14.77
C VAL A 157 1.62 -8.32 13.58
N TYR A 158 0.42 -8.89 13.50
CA TYR A 158 0.05 -9.78 12.40
C TYR A 158 -0.23 -9.06 11.08
N TYR A 159 -0.32 -7.69 11.08
CA TYR A 159 -0.27 -6.89 9.85
C TYR A 159 1.15 -6.81 9.30
N ARG A 160 2.16 -7.15 10.10
CA ARG A 160 3.58 -7.07 9.76
C ARG A 160 3.96 -5.72 9.14
N PRO A 161 3.64 -4.61 9.82
CA PRO A 161 3.98 -3.30 9.30
C PRO A 161 5.50 -3.14 9.20
N TYR A 162 5.95 -2.57 8.11
CA TYR A 162 7.31 -2.08 7.94
C TYR A 162 7.23 -0.55 7.78
N TYR A 163 8.06 0.16 8.49
CA TYR A 163 8.21 1.61 8.36
C TYR A 163 9.38 1.87 7.44
N ALA A 164 9.10 2.33 6.23
CA ALA A 164 10.13 2.49 5.21
C ALA A 164 11.14 3.57 5.58
N GLY A 165 12.40 3.33 5.24
CA GLY A 165 13.46 4.32 5.28
C GLY A 165 13.27 5.38 4.20
N TRP A 166 13.98 6.48 4.32
CA TRP A 166 13.84 7.61 3.40
C TRP A 166 15.13 8.38 3.23
N ASN A 167 15.21 9.11 2.10
CA ASN A 167 16.32 10.01 1.78
C ASN A 167 15.78 11.34 1.25
N ALA A 168 15.89 12.39 2.07
CA ALA A 168 15.50 13.75 1.73
C ALA A 168 16.67 14.58 1.17
N GLN A 169 17.85 13.98 1.02
CA GLN A 169 19.07 14.66 0.55
C GLN A 169 19.35 14.35 -0.91
N GLU A 170 19.36 13.06 -1.27
CA GLU A 170 19.74 12.58 -2.58
C GLU A 170 18.75 11.58 -3.14
N VAL A 171 18.74 11.42 -4.45
CA VAL A 171 17.86 10.48 -5.14
C VAL A 171 18.34 9.04 -4.97
N GLY A 172 19.68 8.86 -4.84
CA GLY A 172 20.29 7.52 -4.76
C GLY A 172 20.28 6.77 -6.10
N PRO A 173 20.72 5.50 -6.08
CA PRO A 173 20.87 4.73 -7.32
C PRO A 173 19.56 4.12 -7.82
N ALA A 174 19.49 3.88 -9.15
CA ALA A 174 18.50 3.01 -9.78
C ALA A 174 18.78 1.53 -9.43
N PRO A 175 17.79 0.60 -9.59
CA PRO A 175 16.46 0.84 -10.13
C PRO A 175 15.56 1.61 -9.16
N TYR A 176 14.64 2.38 -9.74
CA TYR A 176 13.59 3.07 -8.98
C TYR A 176 12.31 2.25 -9.03
N THR A 177 11.75 1.99 -7.87
CA THR A 177 10.62 1.09 -7.72
C THR A 177 9.42 1.81 -7.12
N CYS A 178 8.28 1.74 -7.80
CA CYS A 178 7.00 2.21 -7.30
C CYS A 178 6.13 1.01 -6.91
N ILE A 179 5.72 0.94 -5.65
CA ILE A 179 4.76 -0.06 -5.16
C ILE A 179 3.44 0.67 -4.89
N GLN A 180 2.35 0.21 -5.50
CA GLN A 180 1.15 1.01 -5.69
C GLN A 180 -0.15 0.19 -5.65
N HIS A 181 -1.29 0.89 -5.51
CA HIS A 181 -2.65 0.34 -5.62
C HIS A 181 -3.42 0.97 -6.81
N PRO A 182 -3.00 0.70 -8.06
CA PRO A 182 -3.65 1.29 -9.23
C PRO A 182 -5.09 0.81 -9.33
N GLN A 183 -6.01 1.74 -9.62
CA GLN A 183 -7.46 1.50 -9.70
C GLN A 183 -8.03 0.77 -8.46
N TYR A 184 -7.45 1.05 -7.27
CA TYR A 184 -7.84 0.45 -6.00
C TYR A 184 -7.67 -1.08 -5.96
N SER A 185 -6.82 -1.60 -6.84
CA SER A 185 -6.53 -3.03 -6.93
C SER A 185 -5.50 -3.48 -5.90
N VAL A 186 -5.28 -4.80 -5.85
CA VAL A 186 -4.19 -5.39 -5.08
C VAL A 186 -2.86 -4.71 -5.41
N LYS A 187 -1.94 -4.77 -4.47
CA LYS A 187 -0.61 -4.15 -4.58
C LYS A 187 0.13 -4.62 -5.82
N ARG A 188 0.66 -3.64 -6.56
CA ARG A 188 1.36 -3.84 -7.83
C ARG A 188 2.69 -3.09 -7.82
N ILE A 189 3.54 -3.42 -8.79
CA ILE A 189 4.90 -2.89 -8.87
C ILE A 189 5.17 -2.31 -10.26
N SER A 190 5.90 -1.19 -10.29
CA SER A 190 6.49 -0.62 -11.49
C SER A 190 7.95 -0.30 -11.22
N ILE A 191 8.83 -0.53 -12.21
CA ILE A 191 10.27 -0.41 -12.09
C ILE A 191 10.82 0.43 -13.24
N SER A 192 11.74 1.35 -12.93
CA SER A 192 12.50 2.14 -13.88
C SER A 192 14.00 2.07 -13.60
N ASP A 193 14.79 1.82 -14.63
CA ASP A 193 16.25 1.78 -14.56
C ASP A 193 16.89 3.10 -15.03
N GLU A 194 16.08 4.05 -15.52
CA GLU A 194 16.58 5.34 -16.03
C GLU A 194 16.81 6.35 -14.91
N ASP A 195 17.82 7.20 -15.08
CA ASP A 195 18.10 8.31 -14.19
C ASP A 195 16.92 9.29 -14.13
N LEU A 196 16.55 9.66 -12.91
CA LEU A 196 15.52 10.64 -12.65
C LEU A 196 16.02 12.06 -12.94
N ALA A 197 15.13 12.90 -13.45
CA ALA A 197 15.39 14.31 -13.65
C ALA A 197 14.50 15.17 -12.74
N PRO A 198 15.01 16.31 -12.23
CA PRO A 198 14.17 17.31 -11.57
C PRO A 198 13.12 17.83 -12.55
N PHE A 199 11.91 18.08 -12.06
CA PHE A 199 10.80 18.59 -12.86
C PHE A 199 9.91 19.54 -12.06
N THR A 200 9.32 20.50 -12.74
CA THR A 200 8.28 21.36 -12.18
C THR A 200 6.94 20.95 -12.78
N LEU A 201 6.11 20.28 -11.99
CA LEU A 201 4.77 19.90 -12.43
C LEU A 201 3.92 21.15 -12.63
N THR A 202 3.03 21.10 -13.61
CA THR A 202 2.06 22.16 -13.89
C THR A 202 0.64 21.64 -13.69
N ASP A 203 -0.17 22.36 -12.95
CA ASP A 203 -1.58 22.08 -12.73
C ASP A 203 -2.39 23.36 -12.80
N PRO A 204 -3.60 23.37 -13.37
CA PRO A 204 -4.40 24.58 -13.50
C PRO A 204 -4.87 25.17 -12.15
N ASN A 205 -4.90 24.35 -11.10
CA ASN A 205 -5.40 24.73 -9.77
C ASN A 205 -4.29 24.96 -8.74
N MET A 206 -3.02 24.62 -9.08
CA MET A 206 -1.91 24.66 -8.14
C MET A 206 -0.63 25.20 -8.78
N ILE A 207 0.08 26.03 -8.03
CA ILE A 207 1.44 26.48 -8.36
C ILE A 207 2.41 25.65 -7.50
N PHE A 208 3.17 24.78 -8.14
CA PHE A 208 4.19 23.99 -7.47
C PHE A 208 5.51 24.74 -7.35
N TYR A 209 6.32 24.35 -6.36
CA TYR A 209 7.70 24.79 -6.28
C TYR A 209 8.48 24.36 -7.52
N GLU A 210 9.40 25.21 -7.94
CA GLU A 210 10.33 24.88 -9.01
C GLU A 210 11.17 23.64 -8.65
N ASN A 211 11.29 22.70 -9.58
CA ASN A 211 12.03 21.45 -9.42
C ASN A 211 11.61 20.62 -8.17
N ALA A 212 10.35 20.69 -7.78
CA ALA A 212 9.83 19.94 -6.64
C ALA A 212 9.58 18.47 -6.94
N HIS A 213 9.57 18.06 -8.21
CA HIS A 213 9.23 16.72 -8.63
C HIS A 213 10.43 15.99 -9.25
N LEU A 214 10.36 14.67 -9.18
CA LEU A 214 11.24 13.72 -9.88
C LEU A 214 10.48 13.17 -11.07
N HIS A 215 11.07 13.23 -12.24
CA HIS A 215 10.48 12.72 -13.47
C HIS A 215 10.99 11.33 -13.79
N VAL A 216 10.11 10.34 -13.72
CA VAL A 216 10.30 8.99 -14.27
C VAL A 216 9.92 9.06 -15.75
N LYS A 217 10.90 8.96 -16.62
CA LYS A 217 10.71 9.11 -18.08
C LYS A 217 10.06 7.90 -18.69
N THR A 218 10.50 6.70 -18.26
CA THR A 218 10.04 5.41 -18.79
C THR A 218 9.98 4.38 -17.68
N TRP A 219 9.02 3.49 -17.75
CA TRP A 219 8.93 2.28 -16.93
C TRP A 219 9.32 1.07 -17.79
N GLU A 220 10.30 0.29 -17.34
CA GLU A 220 10.66 -1.01 -17.91
C GLU A 220 9.65 -2.07 -17.52
N VAL A 221 9.07 -1.91 -16.32
CA VAL A 221 8.01 -2.79 -15.80
C VAL A 221 6.83 -1.94 -15.35
N GLY A 222 5.64 -2.30 -15.79
CA GLY A 222 4.40 -1.67 -15.34
C GLY A 222 4.22 -0.22 -15.80
N TYR A 223 3.38 0.51 -15.09
CA TYR A 223 3.07 1.93 -15.24
C TYR A 223 2.22 2.37 -14.06
N THR A 224 1.88 3.67 -13.92
CA THR A 224 0.96 4.13 -12.87
C THR A 224 -0.44 4.40 -13.42
N ALA A 225 -1.44 4.40 -12.56
CA ALA A 225 -2.82 4.67 -12.93
C ALA A 225 -3.56 5.39 -11.79
N SER A 226 -4.81 5.79 -12.02
CA SER A 226 -5.67 6.36 -10.95
C SER A 226 -5.68 5.46 -9.71
N GLY A 227 -5.54 6.02 -8.52
CA GLY A 227 -5.37 5.27 -7.27
C GLY A 227 -3.93 5.05 -6.85
N SER A 228 -2.97 5.15 -7.79
CA SER A 228 -1.53 5.10 -7.49
C SER A 228 -1.01 6.39 -6.84
N SER A 229 -1.77 7.47 -6.86
CA SER A 229 -1.45 8.74 -6.19
C SER A 229 -0.96 8.54 -4.77
N GLY A 230 0.16 9.15 -4.40
CA GLY A 230 0.80 9.00 -3.08
C GLY A 230 1.65 7.73 -2.92
N SER A 231 1.76 6.88 -3.95
CA SER A 231 2.65 5.71 -3.92
C SER A 231 4.11 6.12 -3.76
N PRO A 232 4.90 5.42 -2.95
CA PRO A 232 6.32 5.73 -2.77
C PRO A 232 7.12 5.45 -4.04
N LEU A 233 8.17 6.23 -4.25
CA LEU A 233 9.26 5.90 -5.14
C LEU A 233 10.46 5.51 -4.29
N PHE A 234 10.84 4.23 -4.34
CA PHE A 234 12.04 3.71 -3.70
C PHE A 234 13.23 3.79 -4.65
N ASN A 235 14.40 4.11 -4.12
CA ASN A 235 15.67 3.86 -4.82
C ASN A 235 16.17 2.42 -4.57
N ALA A 236 17.27 2.03 -5.16
CA ALA A 236 17.82 0.68 -5.01
C ALA A 236 18.26 0.33 -3.57
N ASN A 237 18.45 1.31 -2.69
CA ASN A 237 18.76 1.10 -1.27
C ASN A 237 17.48 0.84 -0.44
N GLY A 238 16.27 0.92 -1.03
CA GLY A 238 15.02 0.79 -0.30
C GLY A 238 14.60 2.05 0.45
N GLU A 239 15.16 3.19 0.10
CA GLU A 239 14.83 4.49 0.68
C GLU A 239 13.73 5.16 -0.16
N ILE A 240 12.69 5.67 0.50
CA ILE A 240 11.71 6.55 -0.14
C ILE A 240 12.41 7.87 -0.50
N ILE A 241 12.32 8.26 -1.76
CA ILE A 241 12.86 9.54 -2.26
C ILE A 241 11.76 10.51 -2.69
N GLY A 242 10.53 10.03 -2.78
CA GLY A 242 9.37 10.79 -3.17
C GLY A 242 8.10 9.95 -3.18
N ALA A 243 6.96 10.58 -3.53
CA ALA A 243 5.72 9.88 -3.76
C ALA A 243 4.95 10.45 -4.94
N LEU A 244 4.09 9.64 -5.57
CA LEU A 244 3.46 9.93 -6.85
C LEU A 244 2.48 11.11 -6.77
N SER A 245 2.76 12.15 -7.54
CA SER A 245 1.86 13.27 -7.77
C SER A 245 0.94 13.04 -8.96
N GLY A 246 1.40 12.34 -9.98
CA GLY A 246 0.62 12.05 -11.18
C GLY A 246 1.48 11.80 -12.39
N GLY A 247 0.85 11.67 -13.55
CA GLY A 247 1.58 11.41 -14.77
C GLY A 247 0.71 11.18 -15.99
N GLN A 248 1.34 10.71 -17.04
CA GLN A 248 0.73 10.43 -18.34
C GLN A 248 0.92 8.96 -18.74
N SER A 249 1.49 8.14 -17.85
CA SER A 249 1.76 6.75 -18.17
C SER A 249 0.47 5.95 -18.36
N SER A 250 0.57 4.96 -19.21
CA SER A 250 -0.53 4.07 -19.55
C SER A 250 0.02 2.76 -20.10
N GLU A 251 -0.84 1.77 -20.28
CA GLU A 251 -0.48 0.47 -20.86
C GLU A 251 0.29 0.58 -22.18
N ASN A 252 -0.13 1.49 -23.07
CA ASN A 252 0.48 1.67 -24.39
C ASN A 252 1.62 2.69 -24.41
N SER A 253 1.79 3.44 -23.33
CA SER A 253 2.83 4.46 -23.17
C SER A 253 3.25 4.54 -21.70
N PRO A 254 4.11 3.61 -21.21
CA PRO A 254 4.55 3.57 -19.82
C PRO A 254 5.62 4.65 -19.57
N LYS A 255 5.23 5.93 -19.67
CA LYS A 255 6.15 7.08 -19.67
C LYS A 255 5.55 8.28 -18.97
N ASN A 256 6.46 9.13 -18.45
CA ASN A 256 6.14 10.47 -17.95
C ASN A 256 5.28 10.44 -16.68
N ASP A 257 5.80 9.84 -15.62
CA ASP A 257 5.24 9.97 -14.28
C ASP A 257 6.11 10.88 -13.40
N TYR A 258 5.46 11.58 -12.49
CA TYR A 258 6.06 12.63 -11.68
C TYR A 258 5.79 12.36 -10.20
N PHE A 259 6.87 12.31 -9.41
CA PHE A 259 6.83 12.08 -7.98
C PHE A 259 7.31 13.35 -7.27
N PHE A 260 6.60 13.84 -6.27
CA PHE A 260 7.17 14.89 -5.46
C PHE A 260 8.43 14.37 -4.75
N SER A 261 9.48 15.17 -4.74
CA SER A 261 10.73 14.85 -4.05
C SER A 261 10.61 15.18 -2.57
N LEU A 262 11.07 14.30 -1.67
CA LEU A 262 11.10 14.59 -0.23
C LEU A 262 11.94 15.81 0.11
N LYS A 263 12.90 16.15 -0.74
CA LYS A 263 13.82 17.27 -0.55
C LYS A 263 13.11 18.62 -0.42
N LYS A 264 12.05 18.86 -1.21
CA LYS A 264 11.37 20.16 -1.21
C LYS A 264 10.49 20.38 0.03
N PRO A 265 9.59 19.46 0.42
CA PRO A 265 8.77 19.64 1.61
C PRO A 265 9.52 19.33 2.91
N TRP A 266 10.81 19.03 2.85
CA TRP A 266 11.61 18.72 4.03
C TRP A 266 11.56 19.85 5.05
N ASP A 267 11.92 21.08 4.63
CA ASP A 267 12.04 22.26 5.48
C ASP A 267 11.67 23.57 4.73
N ALA A 268 10.91 23.49 3.63
CA ALA A 268 10.61 24.65 2.78
C ALA A 268 9.75 25.71 3.49
N ILE A 269 8.94 25.33 4.45
CA ILE A 269 8.13 26.24 5.29
C ILE A 269 8.35 25.82 6.75
N ASP A 270 8.88 26.72 7.54
CA ASP A 270 9.27 26.48 8.93
C ASP A 270 8.06 26.50 9.88
N THR A 271 7.13 25.56 9.66
CA THR A 271 6.04 25.25 10.58
C THR A 271 5.79 23.74 10.57
N PRO A 272 5.51 23.11 11.73
CA PRO A 272 5.31 21.67 11.82
C PRO A 272 4.27 21.13 10.83
N GLU A 273 3.19 21.87 10.59
CA GLU A 273 2.09 21.46 9.75
C GLU A 273 2.40 21.58 8.24
N ARG A 274 3.60 22.09 7.87
CA ARG A 274 3.97 22.35 6.48
C ARG A 274 5.27 21.69 6.04
N GLN A 275 5.95 20.92 6.90
CA GLN A 275 7.25 20.32 6.64
C GLN A 275 7.33 18.88 7.16
N LEU A 276 8.25 18.10 6.58
CA LEU A 276 8.53 16.73 7.01
C LEU A 276 9.54 16.68 8.16
N LYS A 277 10.52 17.57 8.18
CA LYS A 277 11.64 17.58 9.11
C LYS A 277 11.19 17.46 10.57
N TYR A 278 10.21 18.25 11.00
CA TYR A 278 9.71 18.26 12.36
C TYR A 278 9.22 16.88 12.84
N TRP A 279 8.64 16.09 11.94
CA TRP A 279 8.04 14.80 12.27
C TRP A 279 9.01 13.63 12.08
N LEU A 280 9.81 13.69 10.99
CA LEU A 280 10.69 12.58 10.60
C LEU A 280 12.09 12.68 11.20
N ASN A 281 12.50 13.88 11.65
CA ASN A 281 13.75 14.13 12.38
C ASN A 281 13.48 14.98 13.64
N PRO A 282 12.81 14.42 14.67
CA PRO A 282 12.42 15.17 15.86
C PRO A 282 13.60 15.63 16.72
N SER A 283 14.77 15.03 16.56
CA SER A 283 16.01 15.48 17.21
C SER A 283 16.55 16.80 16.63
N ASP A 284 16.01 17.25 15.49
CA ASP A 284 16.37 18.47 14.78
C ASP A 284 17.88 18.60 14.50
N ASP A 285 18.53 17.47 14.25
CA ASP A 285 19.91 17.43 13.79
C ASP A 285 19.97 17.56 12.24
N GLU A 286 21.18 17.47 11.67
CA GLU A 286 21.36 17.59 10.22
C GLU A 286 21.01 16.32 9.43
N THR A 287 20.41 15.31 10.08
CA THR A 287 20.07 14.03 9.45
C THR A 287 18.96 14.20 8.42
N LYS A 288 19.25 13.77 7.19
CA LYS A 288 18.31 13.80 6.07
C LYS A 288 18.15 12.43 5.40
N VAL A 289 18.60 11.37 6.07
CA VAL A 289 18.47 9.97 5.64
C VAL A 289 18.13 9.13 6.87
N CYS A 290 17.21 8.19 6.71
CA CYS A 290 16.81 7.29 7.78
C CYS A 290 16.62 5.89 7.21
N GLU A 291 17.15 4.89 7.90
CA GLU A 291 16.91 3.48 7.57
C GLU A 291 15.46 3.07 7.89
N GLY A 292 14.99 2.03 7.23
CA GLY A 292 13.69 1.46 7.53
C GLY A 292 13.67 0.71 8.87
N LEU A 293 12.49 0.65 9.49
CA LEU A 293 12.26 -0.03 10.75
C LEU A 293 11.27 -1.18 10.57
N ASP A 294 11.69 -2.40 10.87
CA ASP A 294 10.81 -3.53 11.14
C ASP A 294 10.65 -3.67 12.67
N PRO A 295 9.57 -3.18 13.27
CA PRO A 295 9.41 -3.17 14.71
C PRO A 295 9.26 -4.58 15.31
N TYR A 296 9.02 -5.59 14.46
CA TYR A 296 8.78 -6.96 14.84
C TYR A 296 9.86 -7.94 14.35
N LYS A 297 10.99 -7.44 13.89
CA LYS A 297 12.12 -8.27 13.39
C LYS A 297 12.56 -9.33 14.39
N SER A 298 12.49 -9.05 15.68
CA SER A 298 12.83 -9.96 16.77
C SER A 298 11.67 -10.91 17.17
N ALA A 299 10.45 -10.62 16.73
CA ALA A 299 9.27 -11.45 16.95
C ALA A 299 8.86 -12.08 15.61
N PRO A 300 9.51 -13.17 15.17
CA PRO A 300 9.29 -13.71 13.85
C PRO A 300 7.86 -14.23 13.73
N CYS A 301 7.01 -13.41 13.10
CA CYS A 301 5.77 -13.87 12.55
C CYS A 301 6.12 -14.49 11.20
N PHE A 302 5.94 -15.77 11.01
CA PHE A 302 6.17 -16.43 9.74
C PHE A 302 4.86 -16.97 9.18
N ARG A 303 4.76 -16.98 7.89
CA ARG A 303 3.65 -17.58 7.16
C ARG A 303 4.03 -19.03 6.84
N LEU A 304 3.22 -19.95 7.26
CA LEU A 304 3.30 -21.34 6.80
C LEU A 304 2.42 -21.49 5.54
N SER A 305 2.97 -22.08 4.49
CA SER A 305 2.24 -22.33 3.27
C SER A 305 2.77 -23.59 2.60
N ASN A 306 1.90 -24.54 2.33
CA ASN A 306 2.25 -25.74 1.56
C ASN A 306 2.49 -25.42 0.07
N ILE A 307 2.14 -24.21 -0.38
CA ILE A 307 2.30 -23.76 -1.75
C ILE A 307 3.63 -23.00 -1.91
N TYR A 308 3.93 -22.10 -0.98
CA TYR A 308 5.11 -21.22 -1.07
C TYR A 308 6.42 -21.88 -0.60
N ASP A 309 6.37 -22.76 0.41
CA ASP A 309 7.57 -23.33 1.01
C ASP A 309 8.10 -24.55 0.25
N SER A 310 7.35 -25.07 -0.73
CA SER A 310 7.73 -26.26 -1.49
C SER A 310 8.68 -26.00 -2.67
N GLY A 311 9.04 -24.75 -2.96
CA GLY A 311 9.81 -24.39 -4.16
C GLY A 311 9.03 -24.62 -5.48
N ASN A 312 7.75 -24.97 -5.39
CA ASN A 312 6.88 -25.30 -6.52
C ASN A 312 5.98 -24.14 -6.94
N GLN A 313 6.39 -22.90 -6.75
CA GLN A 313 5.61 -21.71 -7.12
C GLN A 313 5.22 -21.71 -8.61
N GLU A 314 6.08 -22.25 -9.46
CA GLU A 314 5.85 -22.34 -10.91
C GLU A 314 4.81 -23.41 -11.32
N ASN A 315 4.45 -24.32 -10.39
CA ASN A 315 3.58 -25.46 -10.68
C ASN A 315 2.31 -25.50 -9.82
N ALA A 316 2.01 -24.46 -9.07
CA ALA A 316 0.75 -24.35 -8.34
C ALA A 316 -0.39 -24.02 -9.31
N GLU A 317 -0.80 -24.97 -10.13
CA GLU A 317 -2.02 -24.87 -10.92
C GLU A 317 -3.22 -25.08 -10.00
N CYS A 318 -4.07 -24.07 -9.84
CA CYS A 318 -5.43 -24.27 -9.39
C CYS A 318 -6.19 -25.03 -10.50
N THR A 319 -6.14 -26.34 -10.47
CA THR A 319 -6.89 -27.15 -11.41
C THR A 319 -8.36 -27.10 -10.98
N LEU A 320 -9.17 -26.35 -11.68
CA LEU A 320 -10.60 -26.55 -11.69
C LEU A 320 -10.83 -27.94 -12.28
N TYR A 321 -11.36 -28.85 -11.50
CA TYR A 321 -11.72 -30.18 -12.00
C TYR A 321 -12.71 -30.02 -13.17
N PRO A 322 -12.32 -30.30 -14.40
CA PRO A 322 -13.23 -30.20 -15.52
C PRO A 322 -14.18 -31.36 -15.45
N GLY A 323 -15.45 -31.13 -15.46
CA GLY A 323 -16.43 -32.15 -15.75
C GLY A 323 -17.64 -32.30 -14.87
N SER A 324 -17.82 -31.51 -13.84
CA SER A 324 -19.14 -31.41 -13.22
C SER A 324 -19.44 -29.98 -12.84
N GLU A 325 -20.57 -29.48 -13.27
CA GLU A 325 -21.11 -28.17 -12.88
C GLU A 325 -21.36 -28.05 -11.36
N LYS A 326 -20.90 -29.03 -10.54
CA LYS A 326 -21.22 -29.17 -9.13
C LYS A 326 -20.06 -29.71 -8.26
N ALA A 327 -18.82 -29.63 -8.68
CA ALA A 327 -17.70 -30.05 -7.84
C ALA A 327 -17.20 -28.90 -6.97
N TYR A 328 -17.41 -29.01 -5.67
CA TYR A 328 -16.97 -28.05 -4.67
C TYR A 328 -15.95 -28.71 -3.74
N LEU A 329 -14.95 -27.94 -3.29
CA LEU A 329 -13.96 -28.40 -2.32
C LEU A 329 -14.56 -28.68 -0.94
N PHE A 330 -15.66 -28.04 -0.59
CA PHE A 330 -16.35 -28.20 0.69
C PHE A 330 -17.85 -28.43 0.49
N GLY A 331 -18.41 -29.35 1.24
CA GLY A 331 -19.84 -29.62 1.26
C GLY A 331 -20.28 -30.62 0.18
N ASN A 332 -21.08 -30.23 -0.76
CA ASN A 332 -21.67 -31.11 -1.76
C ASN A 332 -20.67 -31.51 -2.86
N ASN A 333 -19.82 -32.47 -2.59
CA ASN A 333 -18.93 -33.06 -3.61
C ASN A 333 -19.28 -34.54 -3.84
N PRO A 334 -18.99 -35.10 -5.03
CA PRO A 334 -19.31 -36.48 -5.38
C PRO A 334 -18.64 -37.54 -4.49
N ALA A 335 -17.55 -37.14 -3.80
CA ALA A 335 -16.80 -38.03 -2.91
C ALA A 335 -17.27 -37.96 -1.44
N ASN A 336 -18.33 -37.18 -1.14
CA ASN A 336 -18.83 -36.92 0.21
C ASN A 336 -17.75 -36.49 1.22
N ILE A 337 -16.77 -35.68 0.75
CA ILE A 337 -15.75 -35.10 1.64
C ILE A 337 -16.41 -33.98 2.40
N THR A 338 -16.59 -34.16 3.70
CA THR A 338 -17.23 -33.18 4.60
C THR A 338 -16.21 -32.29 5.32
N GLU A 339 -14.96 -32.72 5.38
CA GLU A 339 -13.89 -32.04 6.08
C GLU A 339 -12.62 -32.07 5.23
N TYR A 340 -11.88 -30.98 5.25
CA TYR A 340 -10.57 -30.86 4.64
C TYR A 340 -9.61 -30.30 5.68
N ALA A 341 -8.44 -30.91 5.82
CA ALA A 341 -7.43 -30.46 6.75
C ALA A 341 -6.05 -30.47 6.09
N GLU A 342 -5.32 -29.38 6.25
CA GLU A 342 -3.89 -29.32 5.96
C GLU A 342 -3.09 -29.31 7.26
N ALA A 343 -2.02 -30.09 7.29
CA ALA A 343 -1.13 -30.15 8.45
C ALA A 343 0.10 -29.27 8.21
N TYR A 344 0.39 -28.42 9.18
CA TYR A 344 1.60 -27.60 9.20
C TYR A 344 2.47 -28.00 10.40
N GLN A 345 3.77 -28.15 10.15
CA GLN A 345 4.72 -28.37 11.22
C GLN A 345 5.33 -27.04 11.65
N VAL A 346 5.16 -26.66 12.90
CA VAL A 346 5.73 -25.47 13.49
C VAL A 346 6.96 -25.80 14.32
N ALA A 347 8.05 -25.09 14.11
CA ALA A 347 9.31 -25.33 14.82
C ALA A 347 9.29 -24.86 16.29
N LYS A 348 8.38 -23.95 16.64
CA LYS A 348 8.25 -23.39 17.99
C LYS A 348 6.77 -23.17 18.32
N ALA A 349 6.44 -23.27 19.61
CA ALA A 349 5.13 -22.82 20.09
C ALA A 349 4.92 -21.34 19.80
N GLY A 350 3.70 -20.98 19.37
CA GLY A 350 3.36 -19.62 18.97
C GLY A 350 1.85 -19.40 19.00
N THR A 351 1.45 -18.19 18.63
CA THR A 351 0.04 -17.82 18.50
C THR A 351 -0.34 -17.81 17.01
N LEU A 352 -1.43 -18.50 16.67
CA LEU A 352 -2.03 -18.39 15.33
C LEU A 352 -2.86 -17.11 15.29
N TYR A 353 -2.47 -16.16 14.41
CA TYR A 353 -3.20 -14.90 14.24
C TYR A 353 -4.26 -14.99 13.15
N GLY A 354 -4.15 -15.92 12.23
CA GLY A 354 -5.13 -16.12 11.17
C GLY A 354 -4.76 -17.24 10.23
N ALA A 355 -5.70 -17.64 9.40
CA ALA A 355 -5.50 -18.56 8.29
C ALA A 355 -6.10 -17.96 7.02
N TYR A 356 -5.40 -18.11 5.91
CA TYR A 356 -5.87 -17.68 4.61
C TYR A 356 -6.32 -18.91 3.82
N PHE A 357 -7.51 -18.81 3.27
CA PHE A 357 -8.04 -19.83 2.38
C PHE A 357 -8.16 -19.25 0.99
N VAL A 358 -7.52 -19.89 0.02
CA VAL A 358 -7.72 -19.54 -1.39
C VAL A 358 -8.97 -20.27 -1.87
N THR A 359 -10.04 -19.55 -2.10
CA THR A 359 -11.25 -20.07 -2.70
C THR A 359 -11.35 -19.61 -4.15
N PRO A 360 -11.82 -20.47 -5.06
CA PRO A 360 -12.09 -20.00 -6.42
C PRO A 360 -13.13 -18.87 -6.38
N PRO A 361 -13.11 -17.94 -7.36
CA PRO A 361 -14.09 -16.87 -7.41
C PRO A 361 -15.49 -17.46 -7.41
N ALA A 362 -16.37 -16.92 -6.57
CA ALA A 362 -17.76 -17.38 -6.48
C ALA A 362 -18.44 -17.15 -7.83
N GLY A 363 -18.83 -18.22 -8.49
CA GLY A 363 -19.81 -18.15 -9.58
C GLY A 363 -21.16 -17.69 -9.04
N ALA A 364 -22.06 -17.21 -9.91
CA ALA A 364 -23.34 -16.61 -9.56
C ALA A 364 -24.27 -17.48 -8.68
N ASN A 365 -23.87 -18.68 -8.30
CA ASN A 365 -24.66 -19.65 -7.54
C ASN A 365 -24.05 -20.04 -6.18
N TYR A 366 -23.00 -19.36 -5.71
CA TYR A 366 -22.46 -19.61 -4.37
C TYR A 366 -23.22 -18.81 -3.31
N LYS A 367 -23.87 -19.54 -2.40
CA LYS A 367 -24.23 -18.98 -1.09
C LYS A 367 -23.06 -19.31 -0.16
N GLN A 368 -22.43 -18.29 0.38
CA GLN A 368 -21.55 -18.41 1.55
C GLN A 368 -22.35 -18.85 2.76
#